data_c22788e6c0f9aa627c48c1109a92bc26
#
_entry.id   c22788e6c0f9aa627c48c1109a92bc26
#
_cell.length_a   1.000
_cell.length_b   1.000
_cell.length_c   1.000
_cell.angle_alpha   90.00
_cell.angle_beta   90.00
_cell.angle_gamma   90.00
#
_symmetry.space_group_name_H-M   'P 1'
#
loop_
_entity.id
_entity.type
_entity.pdbx_description
1 polymer ?
#
loop_
_entity_poly.entity_id
_entity_poly.type
_entity_poly.pdbx_seq_one_letter_code
_entity_poly.pdbx_strand_id
1 'polypeptide(L)'
;MARYAVLSDIHSNLEALNTVLEKCRQEGIKEYICLGDVVGYNANPNECIDLVRGLNLVARVRGNHDDYAIRGNTAESGFNSNARRAVEWTREQISDDNRKWLDDAGYEVKLPGVTLVHSTLDTPSNWGYILDQFHAEDNFAYQRTNLCFCGHSHVPLAFVKKQLTAPGERPIEIINSWSGSDDDDYTVPGVITFEYRKNNKYLFNVGSIGQPRNGDPRASFVIWDNEKMTLSRYCLPYNLSLTQEKILEAGLPQRLAERLGSGS
;
A
#
# COMPACT_ATOMS: atom_id res chain seq x y z
N MET A 1 -10.39 -21.35 5.85
CA MET A 1 -9.15 -20.98 5.09
C MET A 1 -8.97 -19.49 5.25
N ALA A 2 -7.90 -19.07 5.92
CA ALA A 2 -7.68 -17.65 6.17
C ALA A 2 -6.89 -17.03 5.01
N ARG A 3 -7.60 -16.42 4.05
CA ARG A 3 -7.03 -15.67 2.92
C ARG A 3 -7.45 -14.21 3.03
N TYR A 4 -6.48 -13.34 2.96
CA TYR A 4 -6.67 -11.90 3.15
C TYR A 4 -6.23 -11.14 1.90
N ALA A 5 -6.99 -10.13 1.46
CA ALA A 5 -6.45 -9.12 0.57
C ALA A 5 -5.79 -8.01 1.39
N VAL A 6 -4.55 -7.70 1.08
CA VAL A 6 -3.76 -6.62 1.68
C VAL A 6 -3.74 -5.45 0.71
N LEU A 7 -4.43 -4.38 1.08
CA LEU A 7 -4.62 -3.17 0.30
C LEU A 7 -3.76 -2.05 0.88
N SER A 8 -3.13 -1.25 0.04
CA SER A 8 -2.34 -0.09 0.45
C SER A 8 -2.37 1.02 -0.59
N ASP A 9 -2.17 2.26 -0.12
CA ASP A 9 -1.91 3.41 -1.00
C ASP A 9 -2.97 3.53 -2.12
N ILE A 10 -4.25 3.53 -1.68
CA ILE A 10 -5.43 3.59 -2.57
C ILE A 10 -5.57 4.99 -3.18
N HIS A 11 -5.22 6.02 -2.38
CA HIS A 11 -5.11 7.39 -2.83
C HIS A 11 -6.31 7.90 -3.63
N SER A 12 -7.53 7.68 -3.13
CA SER A 12 -8.75 8.18 -3.79
C SER A 12 -8.93 7.74 -5.26
N ASN A 13 -8.25 6.65 -5.70
CA ASN A 13 -8.36 6.09 -7.05
C ASN A 13 -9.48 5.05 -7.09
N LEU A 14 -10.68 5.51 -7.39
CA LEU A 14 -11.88 4.69 -7.37
C LEU A 14 -11.85 3.58 -8.42
N GLU A 15 -11.33 3.88 -9.61
CA GLU A 15 -11.25 2.94 -10.74
C GLU A 15 -10.31 1.77 -10.41
N ALA A 16 -9.13 2.08 -9.86
CA ALA A 16 -8.17 1.08 -9.43
C ALA A 16 -8.72 0.24 -8.27
N LEU A 17 -9.32 0.88 -7.27
CA LEU A 17 -9.93 0.17 -6.13
C LEU A 17 -11.03 -0.78 -6.58
N ASN A 18 -11.95 -0.33 -7.45
CA ASN A 18 -13.02 -1.18 -7.97
C ASN A 18 -12.49 -2.40 -8.72
N THR A 19 -11.44 -2.22 -9.53
CA THR A 19 -10.77 -3.33 -10.25
C THR A 19 -10.18 -4.34 -9.28
N VAL A 20 -9.51 -3.87 -8.23
CA VAL A 20 -8.93 -4.73 -7.18
C VAL A 20 -10.02 -5.48 -6.42
N LEU A 21 -11.11 -4.82 -6.02
CA LEU A 21 -12.21 -5.45 -5.30
C LEU A 21 -12.96 -6.48 -6.15
N GLU A 22 -13.08 -6.23 -7.46
CA GLU A 22 -13.64 -7.23 -8.39
C GLU A 22 -12.75 -8.47 -8.45
N LYS A 23 -11.41 -8.30 -8.56
CA LYS A 23 -10.47 -9.41 -8.53
C LYS A 23 -10.54 -10.18 -7.21
N CYS A 24 -10.64 -9.48 -6.08
CA CYS A 24 -10.83 -10.11 -4.76
C CYS A 24 -12.09 -10.98 -4.71
N ARG A 25 -13.20 -10.51 -5.29
CA ARG A 25 -14.45 -11.29 -5.39
C ARG A 25 -14.26 -12.56 -6.23
N GLN A 26 -13.60 -12.46 -7.38
CA GLN A 26 -13.29 -13.61 -8.27
C GLN A 26 -12.40 -14.63 -7.56
N GLU A 27 -11.47 -14.19 -6.72
CA GLU A 27 -10.60 -15.04 -5.89
C GLU A 27 -11.31 -15.60 -4.63
N GLY A 28 -12.55 -15.17 -4.36
CA GLY A 28 -13.31 -15.60 -3.19
C GLY A 28 -12.78 -15.04 -1.87
N ILE A 29 -12.10 -13.88 -1.90
CA ILE A 29 -11.61 -13.19 -0.71
C ILE A 29 -12.80 -12.59 0.06
N LYS A 30 -12.78 -12.78 1.39
CA LYS A 30 -13.82 -12.27 2.29
C LYS A 30 -13.28 -11.39 3.40
N GLU A 31 -11.96 -11.38 3.62
CA GLU A 31 -11.29 -10.66 4.70
C GLU A 31 -10.21 -9.77 4.12
N TYR A 32 -10.12 -8.55 4.66
CA TYR A 32 -9.28 -7.51 4.11
C TYR A 32 -8.41 -6.88 5.18
N ILE A 33 -7.24 -6.43 4.78
CA ILE A 33 -6.29 -5.62 5.56
C ILE A 33 -6.05 -4.34 4.78
N CYS A 34 -6.11 -3.17 5.43
CA CYS A 34 -5.79 -1.89 4.82
C CYS A 34 -4.58 -1.27 5.51
N LEU A 35 -3.52 -1.01 4.73
CA LEU A 35 -2.27 -0.46 5.22
C LEU A 35 -2.22 1.08 5.18
N GLY A 36 -3.35 1.75 5.00
CA GLY A 36 -3.44 3.20 5.02
C GLY A 36 -3.29 3.85 3.65
N ASP A 37 -3.25 5.17 3.66
CA ASP A 37 -3.31 6.06 2.50
C ASP A 37 -4.51 5.73 1.59
N VAL A 38 -5.69 5.69 2.24
CA VAL A 38 -6.96 5.54 1.53
C VAL A 38 -7.23 6.78 0.67
N VAL A 39 -6.81 7.96 1.14
CA VAL A 39 -7.06 9.25 0.48
C VAL A 39 -5.79 9.92 -0.05
N GLY A 40 -5.96 11.06 -0.70
CA GLY A 40 -4.89 11.86 -1.30
C GLY A 40 -4.73 11.60 -2.81
N TYR A 41 -4.04 12.50 -3.49
CA TYR A 41 -3.67 12.49 -4.90
C TYR A 41 -4.82 12.50 -5.91
N ASN A 42 -5.76 11.55 -5.88
CA ASN A 42 -6.84 11.41 -6.85
C ASN A 42 -8.18 11.95 -6.33
N ALA A 43 -9.24 11.83 -7.14
CA ALA A 43 -10.43 12.69 -7.03
C ALA A 43 -11.65 12.08 -6.31
N ASN A 44 -11.58 10.82 -5.82
CA ASN A 44 -12.72 10.14 -5.21
C ASN A 44 -12.48 9.73 -3.74
N PRO A 45 -12.18 10.68 -2.81
CA PRO A 45 -11.82 10.33 -1.44
C PRO A 45 -12.98 9.69 -0.65
N ASN A 46 -14.18 10.23 -0.71
CA ASN A 46 -15.31 9.68 0.04
C ASN A 46 -15.71 8.31 -0.46
N GLU A 47 -15.81 8.13 -1.76
CA GLU A 47 -16.21 6.86 -2.38
C GLU A 47 -15.20 5.75 -2.05
N CYS A 48 -13.90 6.06 -2.04
CA CYS A 48 -12.88 5.09 -1.64
C CYS A 48 -12.97 4.75 -0.16
N ILE A 49 -13.17 5.73 0.71
CA ILE A 49 -13.36 5.50 2.15
C ILE A 49 -14.60 4.62 2.37
N ASP A 50 -15.74 4.95 1.75
CA ASP A 50 -16.99 4.24 1.93
C ASP A 50 -16.89 2.78 1.45
N LEU A 51 -16.21 2.54 0.32
CA LEU A 51 -15.94 1.19 -0.16
C LEU A 51 -15.06 0.41 0.84
N VAL A 52 -13.93 0.98 1.28
CA VAL A 52 -13.03 0.30 2.22
C VAL A 52 -13.71 0.06 3.57
N ARG A 53 -14.47 1.03 4.05
CA ARG A 53 -15.26 0.92 5.29
C ARG A 53 -16.33 -0.18 5.22
N GLY A 54 -16.88 -0.42 4.03
CA GLY A 54 -17.86 -1.49 3.77
C GLY A 54 -17.26 -2.89 3.71
N LEU A 55 -15.94 -3.05 3.66
CA LEU A 55 -15.28 -4.34 3.64
C LEU A 55 -15.25 -4.99 5.03
N ASN A 56 -15.14 -6.32 5.05
CA ASN A 56 -14.83 -7.05 6.30
C ASN A 56 -13.33 -6.87 6.64
N LEU A 57 -12.99 -5.71 7.20
CA LEU A 57 -11.61 -5.38 7.60
C LEU A 57 -11.25 -6.12 8.88
N VAL A 58 -10.25 -6.99 8.83
CA VAL A 58 -9.66 -7.63 10.02
C VAL A 58 -8.66 -6.73 10.72
N ALA A 59 -8.05 -5.80 9.96
CA ALA A 59 -7.16 -4.77 10.49
C ALA A 59 -7.04 -3.60 9.51
N ARG A 60 -6.73 -2.43 10.06
CA ARG A 60 -6.31 -1.26 9.28
C ARG A 60 -5.32 -0.42 10.06
N VAL A 61 -4.43 0.25 9.35
CA VAL A 61 -3.52 1.27 9.88
C VAL A 61 -3.72 2.57 9.13
N ARG A 62 -3.28 3.67 9.72
CA ARG A 62 -3.32 5.01 9.15
C ARG A 62 -2.08 5.26 8.31
N GLY A 63 -2.25 5.87 7.12
CA GLY A 63 -1.16 6.39 6.32
C GLY A 63 -0.94 7.89 6.54
N ASN A 64 0.13 8.43 5.97
CA ASN A 64 0.47 9.85 6.13
C ASN A 64 -0.53 10.77 5.42
N HIS A 65 -1.05 10.39 4.26
CA HIS A 65 -2.08 11.18 3.59
C HIS A 65 -3.40 11.19 4.37
N ASP A 66 -3.78 10.07 4.99
CA ASP A 66 -4.93 10.01 5.87
C ASP A 66 -4.74 10.96 7.06
N ASP A 67 -3.56 10.90 7.70
CA ASP A 67 -3.24 11.72 8.89
C ASP A 67 -3.24 13.23 8.57
N TYR A 68 -2.61 13.64 7.47
CA TYR A 68 -2.59 15.05 7.07
C TYR A 68 -3.95 15.57 6.58
N ALA A 69 -4.76 14.73 5.93
CA ALA A 69 -6.13 15.09 5.58
C ALA A 69 -7.00 15.34 6.81
N ILE A 70 -6.74 14.63 7.93
CA ILE A 70 -7.45 14.83 9.21
C ILE A 70 -6.91 16.05 9.93
N ARG A 71 -5.60 16.14 10.17
CA ARG A 71 -4.97 17.10 11.08
C ARG A 71 -4.71 18.46 10.46
N GLY A 72 -4.52 18.51 9.14
CA GLY A 72 -4.30 19.74 8.38
C GLY A 72 -2.94 20.39 8.56
N ASN A 73 -1.97 19.72 9.16
CA ASN A 73 -0.61 20.25 9.35
C ASN A 73 0.30 19.93 8.15
N THR A 74 -0.15 20.33 6.93
CA THR A 74 0.57 20.03 5.68
C THR A 74 1.88 20.79 5.50
N ALA A 75 2.06 21.91 6.23
CA ALA A 75 3.26 22.74 6.13
C ALA A 75 4.53 21.99 6.60
N GLU A 76 4.39 21.12 7.59
CA GLU A 76 5.48 20.34 8.19
C GLU A 76 5.65 18.93 7.59
N SER A 77 4.80 18.57 6.62
CA SER A 77 4.73 17.20 6.08
C SER A 77 5.92 16.77 5.22
N GLY A 78 6.77 17.70 4.78
CA GLY A 78 7.78 17.43 3.76
C GLY A 78 7.20 17.19 2.35
N PHE A 79 5.89 17.33 2.15
CA PHE A 79 5.23 17.15 0.86
C PHE A 79 5.72 18.16 -0.19
N ASN A 80 5.93 17.70 -1.42
CA ASN A 80 6.04 18.59 -2.56
C ASN A 80 4.71 19.35 -2.80
N SER A 81 4.75 20.39 -3.62
CA SER A 81 3.60 21.27 -3.85
C SER A 81 2.36 20.55 -4.37
N ASN A 82 2.52 19.53 -5.24
CA ASN A 82 1.40 18.78 -5.80
C ASN A 82 0.75 17.88 -4.75
N ALA A 83 1.55 17.19 -3.93
CA ALA A 83 1.05 16.35 -2.85
C ALA A 83 0.31 17.20 -1.80
N ARG A 84 0.89 18.35 -1.42
CA ARG A 84 0.25 19.30 -0.50
C ARG A 84 -1.10 19.76 -1.02
N ARG A 85 -1.16 20.25 -2.27
CA ARG A 85 -2.41 20.71 -2.90
C ARG A 85 -3.47 19.60 -2.90
N ALA A 86 -3.08 18.37 -3.21
CA ALA A 86 -4.01 17.23 -3.22
C ALA A 86 -4.55 16.91 -1.82
N VAL A 87 -3.72 16.94 -0.77
CA VAL A 87 -4.17 16.70 0.61
C VAL A 87 -5.06 17.83 1.11
N GLU A 88 -4.74 19.09 0.81
CA GLU A 88 -5.58 20.24 1.15
C GLU A 88 -6.95 20.12 0.48
N TRP A 89 -6.99 19.83 -0.83
CA TRP A 89 -8.23 19.57 -1.55
C TRP A 89 -9.01 18.40 -0.95
N THR A 90 -8.33 17.26 -0.71
CA THR A 90 -8.96 16.09 -0.08
C THR A 90 -9.62 16.44 1.23
N ARG A 91 -8.95 17.24 2.07
CA ARG A 91 -9.45 17.69 3.36
C ARG A 91 -10.73 18.51 3.26
N GLU A 92 -10.89 19.30 2.18
CA GLU A 92 -12.11 20.06 1.90
C GLU A 92 -13.26 19.15 1.43
N GLN A 93 -12.95 18.02 0.82
CA GLN A 93 -13.95 17.12 0.23
C GLN A 93 -14.46 16.06 1.18
N ILE A 94 -13.62 15.54 2.09
CA ILE A 94 -14.01 14.43 2.98
C ILE A 94 -15.10 14.83 3.95
N SER A 95 -16.14 14.00 4.07
CA SER A 95 -17.21 14.19 5.04
C SER A 95 -16.72 14.03 6.48
N ASP A 96 -17.47 14.60 7.43
CA ASP A 96 -17.13 14.49 8.87
C ASP A 96 -17.12 13.03 9.34
N ASP A 97 -18.01 12.19 8.84
CA ASP A 97 -18.07 10.77 9.19
C ASP A 97 -16.87 10.01 8.64
N ASN A 98 -16.47 10.31 7.42
CA ASN A 98 -15.29 9.72 6.81
C ASN A 98 -14.01 10.20 7.48
N ARG A 99 -13.94 11.46 7.88
CA ARG A 99 -12.86 12.01 8.70
C ARG A 99 -12.71 11.27 10.02
N LYS A 100 -13.80 11.05 10.75
CA LYS A 100 -13.79 10.29 12.01
C LYS A 100 -13.33 8.86 11.79
N TRP A 101 -13.81 8.23 10.71
CA TRP A 101 -13.39 6.88 10.40
C TRP A 101 -11.89 6.79 10.11
N LEU A 102 -11.30 7.71 9.36
CA LEU A 102 -9.86 7.75 9.16
C LEU A 102 -9.10 7.97 10.49
N ASP A 103 -9.61 8.85 11.36
CA ASP A 103 -8.98 9.19 12.65
C ASP A 103 -9.00 8.06 13.68
N ASP A 104 -9.90 7.10 13.54
CA ASP A 104 -10.00 5.92 14.41
C ASP A 104 -8.92 4.85 14.13
N ALA A 105 -8.13 4.98 13.05
CA ALA A 105 -7.06 4.04 12.74
C ALA A 105 -5.78 4.35 13.52
N GLY A 106 -5.12 3.30 14.04
CA GLY A 106 -3.79 3.38 14.65
C GLY A 106 -2.67 3.39 13.59
N TYR A 107 -1.42 3.57 14.03
CA TYR A 107 -0.25 3.55 13.16
C TYR A 107 0.36 2.16 12.96
N GLU A 108 0.11 1.25 13.89
CA GLU A 108 0.60 -0.13 13.89
C GLU A 108 -0.50 -1.08 14.39
N VAL A 109 -0.64 -2.25 13.76
CA VAL A 109 -1.48 -3.34 14.24
C VAL A 109 -0.70 -4.65 14.22
N LYS A 110 -0.82 -5.44 15.30
CA LYS A 110 -0.24 -6.78 15.39
C LYS A 110 -1.33 -7.83 15.38
N LEU A 111 -1.25 -8.72 14.40
CA LEU A 111 -2.06 -9.94 14.33
C LEU A 111 -1.15 -11.15 14.54
N PRO A 112 -1.71 -12.35 14.81
CA PRO A 112 -0.90 -13.56 14.96
C PRO A 112 0.01 -13.80 13.74
N GLY A 113 1.32 -13.69 13.95
CA GLY A 113 2.34 -13.94 12.93
C GLY A 113 2.66 -12.77 11.99
N VAL A 114 1.91 -11.66 12.02
CA VAL A 114 2.14 -10.51 11.14
C VAL A 114 2.03 -9.18 11.89
N THR A 115 2.89 -8.24 11.54
CA THR A 115 2.80 -6.82 11.93
C THR A 115 2.44 -6.00 10.70
N LEU A 116 1.53 -5.05 10.89
CA LEU A 116 1.02 -4.14 9.87
C LEU A 116 1.43 -2.73 10.22
N VAL A 117 2.01 -2.02 9.29
CA VAL A 117 2.42 -0.62 9.41
C VAL A 117 2.28 0.05 8.05
N HIS A 118 2.02 1.35 8.01
CA HIS A 118 2.02 2.04 6.71
C HIS A 118 3.45 2.25 6.20
N SER A 119 4.36 2.72 7.04
CA SER A 119 5.74 3.10 6.71
C SER A 119 6.77 2.21 7.39
N THR A 120 7.43 2.66 8.44
CA THR A 120 8.43 1.93 9.22
C THR A 120 7.94 1.60 10.62
N LEU A 121 8.52 0.58 11.27
CA LEU A 121 8.21 0.20 12.65
C LEU A 121 8.94 1.07 13.68
N ASP A 122 10.01 1.76 13.27
CA ASP A 122 10.63 2.78 14.10
C ASP A 122 9.82 4.07 14.00
N THR A 123 9.10 4.37 15.05
CA THR A 123 8.26 5.57 15.13
C THR A 123 7.34 5.75 13.89
N PRO A 124 6.32 4.89 13.71
CA PRO A 124 5.51 4.85 12.48
C PRO A 124 4.91 6.18 12.04
N SER A 125 4.65 7.10 12.99
CA SER A 125 4.14 8.45 12.72
C SER A 125 5.16 9.41 12.11
N ASN A 126 6.43 9.01 11.98
CA ASN A 126 7.46 9.81 11.31
C ASN A 126 7.54 9.55 9.81
N TRP A 127 6.78 8.58 9.30
CA TRP A 127 6.63 8.28 7.88
C TRP A 127 7.96 7.97 7.17
N GLY A 128 8.84 7.19 7.82
CA GLY A 128 10.11 6.74 7.25
C GLY A 128 9.89 5.84 6.02
N TYR A 129 10.87 5.81 5.12
CA TYR A 129 10.84 4.97 3.92
C TYR A 129 11.68 3.71 4.07
N ILE A 130 11.22 2.63 3.46
CA ILE A 130 11.99 1.39 3.28
C ILE A 130 12.27 1.23 1.78
N LEU A 131 13.48 1.59 1.36
CA LEU A 131 13.87 1.64 -0.06
C LEU A 131 14.98 0.64 -0.40
N ASP A 132 15.70 0.16 0.61
CA ASP A 132 16.86 -0.71 0.45
C ASP A 132 17.07 -1.63 1.66
N GLN A 133 18.14 -2.40 1.60
CA GLN A 133 18.51 -3.37 2.63
C GLN A 133 18.86 -2.71 3.99
N PHE A 134 19.41 -1.49 3.98
CA PHE A 134 19.77 -0.79 5.22
C PHE A 134 18.50 -0.35 5.97
N HIS A 135 17.55 0.24 5.28
CA HIS A 135 16.25 0.57 5.87
C HIS A 135 15.49 -0.68 6.34
N ALA A 136 15.62 -1.79 5.59
CA ALA A 136 15.01 -3.06 6.01
C ALA A 136 15.67 -3.62 7.28
N GLU A 137 16.99 -3.47 7.45
CA GLU A 137 17.72 -3.89 8.66
C GLU A 137 17.22 -3.13 9.88
N ASP A 138 17.11 -1.82 9.79
CA ASP A 138 16.55 -0.98 10.84
C ASP A 138 15.13 -1.41 11.22
N ASN A 139 14.28 -1.63 10.22
CA ASN A 139 12.91 -2.08 10.44
C ASN A 139 12.84 -3.46 11.11
N PHE A 140 13.70 -4.43 10.72
CA PHE A 140 13.76 -5.75 11.33
C PHE A 140 14.17 -5.71 12.82
N ALA A 141 14.87 -4.66 13.30
CA ALA A 141 15.19 -4.49 14.69
C ALA A 141 13.95 -4.33 15.58
N TYR A 142 12.91 -3.72 15.05
CA TYR A 142 11.62 -3.50 15.73
C TYR A 142 10.59 -4.60 15.45
N GLN A 143 10.75 -5.34 14.36
CA GLN A 143 9.80 -6.40 13.96
C GLN A 143 9.86 -7.61 14.91
N ARG A 144 8.72 -7.97 15.52
CA ARG A 144 8.60 -9.10 16.45
C ARG A 144 7.91 -10.33 15.83
N THR A 145 7.22 -10.17 14.71
CA THR A 145 6.50 -11.22 14.00
C THR A 145 7.31 -11.75 12.80
N ASN A 146 6.88 -12.87 12.24
CA ASN A 146 7.53 -13.43 11.05
C ASN A 146 7.30 -12.60 9.80
N LEU A 147 6.10 -12.03 9.66
CA LEU A 147 5.75 -11.16 8.53
C LEU A 147 5.59 -9.71 9.00
N CYS A 148 5.95 -8.78 8.15
CA CYS A 148 5.58 -7.38 8.24
C CYS A 148 5.09 -6.92 6.86
N PHE A 149 3.92 -6.27 6.80
CA PHE A 149 3.42 -5.62 5.60
C PHE A 149 3.48 -4.12 5.74
N CYS A 150 3.94 -3.44 4.69
CA CYS A 150 3.98 -1.99 4.59
C CYS A 150 3.60 -1.50 3.18
N GLY A 151 3.45 -0.19 3.03
CA GLY A 151 3.20 0.55 1.79
C GLY A 151 4.10 1.76 1.69
N HIS A 152 3.51 2.96 1.57
CA HIS A 152 4.11 4.29 1.67
C HIS A 152 5.06 4.66 0.51
N SER A 153 6.01 3.82 0.13
CA SER A 153 6.90 4.11 -1.00
C SER A 153 6.23 3.92 -2.36
N HIS A 154 5.12 3.19 -2.41
CA HIS A 154 4.40 2.74 -3.61
C HIS A 154 5.24 1.85 -4.54
N VAL A 155 6.39 1.40 -4.08
CA VAL A 155 7.28 0.48 -4.80
C VAL A 155 7.22 -0.87 -4.13
N PRO A 156 6.80 -1.93 -4.80
CA PRO A 156 6.78 -3.28 -4.23
C PRO A 156 8.23 -3.76 -4.03
N LEU A 157 8.62 -3.88 -2.77
CA LEU A 157 9.92 -4.38 -2.33
C LEU A 157 9.74 -5.48 -1.29
N ALA A 158 10.63 -6.45 -1.27
CA ALA A 158 10.59 -7.49 -0.27
C ALA A 158 11.98 -7.86 0.21
N PHE A 159 12.07 -8.12 1.52
CA PHE A 159 13.31 -8.49 2.19
C PHE A 159 13.08 -9.71 3.08
N VAL A 160 14.10 -10.56 3.17
CA VAL A 160 14.13 -11.68 4.11
C VAL A 160 15.30 -11.51 5.07
N LYS A 161 15.03 -11.67 6.38
CA LYS A 161 16.06 -11.84 7.41
C LYS A 161 16.12 -13.30 7.79
N LYS A 162 17.21 -13.96 7.39
CA LYS A 162 17.47 -15.39 7.64
C LYS A 162 18.15 -15.60 9.01
N GLN A 163 17.95 -16.78 9.58
CA GLN A 163 18.84 -17.24 10.63
C GLN A 163 20.19 -17.62 10.01
N LEU A 164 21.28 -17.03 10.52
CA LEU A 164 22.62 -17.35 10.06
C LEU A 164 23.00 -18.77 10.48
N THR A 165 23.51 -19.55 9.54
CA THR A 165 23.94 -20.93 9.76
C THR A 165 25.45 -21.09 9.60
N ALA A 166 26.12 -20.12 8.93
CA ALA A 166 27.56 -20.12 8.72
C ALA A 166 28.19 -18.72 8.83
N PRO A 167 29.49 -18.62 9.16
CA PRO A 167 30.22 -17.35 9.14
C PRO A 167 30.28 -16.78 7.71
N GLY A 168 30.06 -15.46 7.60
CA GLY A 168 30.12 -14.74 6.32
C GLY A 168 28.78 -14.65 5.56
N GLU A 169 27.73 -15.30 6.02
CA GLU A 169 26.39 -15.15 5.46
C GLU A 169 25.83 -13.74 5.75
N ARG A 170 25.13 -13.18 4.79
CA ARG A 170 24.38 -11.94 4.98
C ARG A 170 23.03 -12.26 5.61
N PRO A 171 22.68 -11.64 6.74
CA PRO A 171 21.41 -11.95 7.42
C PRO A 171 20.18 -11.46 6.64
N ILE A 172 20.34 -10.42 5.81
CA ILE A 172 19.25 -9.79 5.08
C ILE A 172 19.53 -9.86 3.58
N GLU A 173 18.52 -10.29 2.81
CA GLU A 173 18.55 -10.37 1.37
C GLU A 173 17.30 -9.71 0.76
N ILE A 174 17.46 -9.16 -0.43
CA ILE A 174 16.36 -8.64 -1.24
C ILE A 174 15.72 -9.82 -1.99
N ILE A 175 14.39 -9.88 -1.99
CA ILE A 175 13.63 -10.85 -2.78
C ILE A 175 13.31 -10.20 -4.13
N ASN A 176 14.24 -10.29 -5.08
CA ASN A 176 14.16 -9.61 -6.38
C ASN A 176 12.93 -10.01 -7.19
N SER A 177 12.48 -11.27 -7.10
CA SER A 177 11.26 -11.73 -7.78
C SER A 177 9.99 -10.98 -7.37
N TRP A 178 10.00 -10.32 -6.20
CA TRP A 178 8.85 -9.56 -5.73
C TRP A 178 8.67 -8.21 -6.45
N SER A 179 9.76 -7.56 -6.82
CA SER A 179 9.74 -6.21 -7.40
C SER A 179 9.43 -6.21 -8.90
N GLY A 180 9.67 -7.33 -9.59
CA GLY A 180 9.55 -7.42 -11.03
C GLY A 180 8.11 -7.63 -11.51
N SER A 181 7.83 -7.17 -12.72
CA SER A 181 6.98 -7.85 -13.67
C SER A 181 7.86 -8.07 -14.89
N ASP A 182 8.13 -9.29 -15.26
CA ASP A 182 8.91 -9.61 -16.47
C ASP A 182 8.10 -9.36 -17.75
N ASP A 183 6.92 -8.77 -17.61
CA ASP A 183 5.99 -8.53 -18.70
C ASP A 183 5.81 -7.01 -18.90
N ASP A 184 6.33 -6.50 -20.02
CA ASP A 184 6.19 -5.10 -20.43
C ASP A 184 4.78 -4.78 -20.95
N ASP A 185 3.89 -5.76 -21.04
CA ASP A 185 2.49 -5.55 -21.41
C ASP A 185 1.63 -5.18 -20.21
N TYR A 186 1.55 -3.89 -19.94
CA TYR A 186 0.73 -3.33 -18.85
C TYR A 186 -0.78 -3.36 -19.12
N THR A 187 -1.22 -3.90 -20.25
CA THR A 187 -2.66 -4.03 -20.58
C THR A 187 -3.28 -5.32 -20.05
N VAL A 188 -2.46 -6.27 -19.59
CA VAL A 188 -2.89 -7.55 -19.03
C VAL A 188 -2.60 -7.65 -17.53
N PRO A 189 -3.37 -8.44 -16.77
CA PRO A 189 -3.05 -8.70 -15.37
C PRO A 189 -1.74 -9.47 -15.20
N GLY A 190 -0.92 -9.06 -14.22
CA GLY A 190 0.26 -9.79 -13.79
C GLY A 190 0.08 -10.38 -12.39
N VAL A 191 0.74 -11.51 -12.10
CA VAL A 191 0.77 -12.09 -10.75
C VAL A 191 2.13 -12.70 -10.44
N ILE A 192 2.64 -12.40 -9.25
CA ILE A 192 3.87 -12.99 -8.71
C ILE A 192 3.53 -13.67 -7.40
N THR A 193 3.85 -14.95 -7.26
CA THR A 193 3.62 -15.72 -6.03
C THR A 193 4.93 -16.06 -5.34
N PHE A 194 4.97 -15.82 -4.04
CA PHE A 194 6.11 -16.10 -3.16
C PHE A 194 5.68 -17.01 -2.01
N GLU A 195 6.47 -18.05 -1.74
CA GLU A 195 6.29 -18.91 -0.57
C GLU A 195 7.26 -18.51 0.53
N TYR A 196 6.74 -18.28 1.73
CA TYR A 196 7.56 -17.91 2.89
C TYR A 196 7.70 -19.04 3.90
N ARG A 197 8.70 -18.98 4.77
CA ARG A 197 9.01 -20.00 5.79
C ARG A 197 8.92 -19.42 7.18
N LYS A 198 8.38 -20.19 8.14
CA LYS A 198 8.15 -19.73 9.54
C LYS A 198 9.40 -19.37 10.32
N ASN A 199 10.57 -19.87 9.96
CA ASN A 199 11.83 -19.63 10.69
C ASN A 199 12.59 -18.37 10.22
N ASN A 200 12.09 -17.67 9.22
CA ASN A 200 12.65 -16.41 8.79
C ASN A 200 11.72 -15.25 9.14
N LYS A 201 12.25 -14.04 9.12
CA LYS A 201 11.44 -12.81 9.13
C LYS A 201 11.39 -12.24 7.71
N TYR A 202 10.23 -11.70 7.35
CA TYR A 202 9.99 -11.10 6.05
C TYR A 202 9.37 -9.73 6.21
N LEU A 203 9.76 -8.83 5.35
CA LEU A 203 9.20 -7.50 5.20
C LEU A 203 8.77 -7.33 3.75
N PHE A 204 7.48 -7.04 3.53
CA PHE A 204 6.90 -6.87 2.21
C PHE A 204 6.24 -5.50 2.08
N ASN A 205 6.72 -4.70 1.16
CA ASN A 205 5.96 -3.58 0.63
C ASN A 205 5.02 -4.13 -0.46
N VAL A 206 3.73 -3.90 -0.29
CA VAL A 206 2.70 -4.46 -1.18
C VAL A 206 2.49 -3.65 -2.47
N GLY A 207 3.18 -2.53 -2.61
CA GLY A 207 2.98 -1.58 -3.70
C GLY A 207 1.78 -0.66 -3.44
N SER A 208 1.28 -0.04 -4.49
CA SER A 208 0.17 0.92 -4.42
C SER A 208 -0.96 0.53 -5.38
N ILE A 209 -2.19 0.64 -4.89
CA ILE A 209 -3.39 0.51 -5.73
C ILE A 209 -3.56 1.77 -6.58
N GLY A 210 -3.46 2.94 -5.97
CA GLY A 210 -3.90 4.19 -6.57
C GLY A 210 -2.85 5.02 -7.29
N GLN A 211 -1.56 4.84 -6.94
CA GLN A 211 -0.46 5.60 -7.55
C GLN A 211 0.87 4.84 -7.49
N PRO A 212 1.03 3.76 -8.29
CA PRO A 212 2.28 3.01 -8.38
C PRO A 212 3.48 3.88 -8.78
N ARG A 213 4.70 3.53 -8.29
CA ARG A 213 5.94 4.28 -8.54
C ARG A 213 7.13 3.40 -8.93
N ASN A 214 6.85 2.26 -9.52
CA ASN A 214 7.86 1.28 -9.95
C ASN A 214 7.96 1.14 -11.48
N GLY A 215 7.42 2.12 -12.24
CA GLY A 215 7.37 2.07 -13.70
C GLY A 215 6.18 1.27 -14.26
N ASP A 216 5.42 0.59 -13.42
CA ASP A 216 4.24 -0.17 -13.80
C ASP A 216 2.98 0.61 -13.40
N PRO A 217 2.11 1.07 -14.34
CA PRO A 217 0.92 1.87 -14.03
C PRO A 217 -0.24 1.05 -13.43
N ARG A 218 -0.14 -0.27 -13.40
CA ARG A 218 -1.21 -1.17 -12.91
C ARG A 218 -1.37 -1.11 -11.40
N ALA A 219 -2.60 -1.24 -10.92
CA ALA A 219 -2.92 -1.30 -9.49
C ALA A 219 -2.29 -2.54 -8.83
N SER A 220 -1.49 -2.34 -7.79
CA SER A 220 -0.80 -3.41 -7.06
C SER A 220 -1.46 -3.69 -5.71
N PHE A 221 -1.73 -4.98 -5.41
CA PHE A 221 -2.18 -5.46 -4.12
C PHE A 221 -1.72 -6.90 -3.88
N VAL A 222 -1.90 -7.41 -2.66
CA VAL A 222 -1.44 -8.76 -2.30
C VAL A 222 -2.60 -9.61 -1.79
N ILE A 223 -2.65 -10.88 -2.18
CA ILE A 223 -3.44 -11.91 -1.49
C ILE A 223 -2.49 -12.73 -0.62
N TRP A 224 -2.75 -12.72 0.70
CA TRP A 224 -2.02 -13.52 1.67
C TRP A 224 -2.83 -14.75 2.05
N ASP A 225 -2.30 -15.94 1.76
CA ASP A 225 -2.82 -17.23 2.20
C ASP A 225 -1.96 -17.74 3.37
N ASN A 226 -2.46 -17.56 4.59
CA ASN A 226 -1.73 -17.88 5.81
C ASN A 226 -1.57 -19.40 6.03
N GLU A 227 -2.47 -20.21 5.49
CA GLU A 227 -2.38 -21.67 5.61
C GLU A 227 -1.35 -22.25 4.65
N LYS A 228 -1.37 -21.80 3.39
CA LYS A 228 -0.41 -22.20 2.38
C LYS A 228 0.96 -21.54 2.56
N MET A 229 1.06 -20.51 3.40
CA MET A 229 2.24 -19.66 3.58
C MET A 229 2.69 -19.03 2.24
N THR A 230 1.72 -18.51 1.49
CA THR A 230 1.97 -17.85 0.20
C THR A 230 1.50 -16.41 0.20
N LEU A 231 2.18 -15.60 -0.58
CA LEU A 231 1.84 -14.22 -0.91
C LEU A 231 1.77 -14.12 -2.42
N SER A 232 0.63 -13.71 -2.95
CA SER A 232 0.47 -13.46 -4.39
C SER A 232 0.23 -11.96 -4.61
N ARG A 233 1.21 -11.26 -5.21
CA ARG A 233 1.09 -9.87 -5.62
C ARG A 233 0.47 -9.82 -7.01
N TYR A 234 -0.62 -9.11 -7.12
CA TYR A 234 -1.34 -8.85 -8.36
C TYR A 234 -1.02 -7.45 -8.86
N CYS A 235 -0.88 -7.30 -10.18
CA CYS A 235 -0.83 -6.02 -10.89
C CYS A 235 -1.98 -6.02 -11.90
N LEU A 236 -2.92 -5.10 -11.76
CA LEU A 236 -4.17 -5.09 -12.53
C LEU A 236 -4.31 -3.79 -13.33
N PRO A 237 -4.49 -3.85 -14.66
CA PRO A 237 -4.88 -2.68 -15.43
C PRO A 237 -6.26 -2.20 -14.99
N TYR A 238 -6.46 -0.89 -14.97
CA TYR A 238 -7.73 -0.24 -14.63
C TYR A 238 -8.04 0.88 -15.63
N ASN A 239 -9.19 1.51 -15.51
CA ASN A 239 -9.55 2.62 -16.38
C ASN A 239 -8.77 3.91 -16.02
N LEU A 240 -7.50 3.93 -16.43
CA LEU A 240 -6.55 5.01 -16.18
C LEU A 240 -7.06 6.36 -16.72
N SER A 241 -7.60 6.37 -17.96
CA SER A 241 -8.06 7.60 -18.60
C SER A 241 -9.18 8.27 -17.82
N LEU A 242 -10.12 7.48 -17.28
CA LEU A 242 -11.20 8.02 -16.45
C LEU A 242 -10.67 8.60 -15.13
N THR A 243 -9.68 7.95 -14.51
CA THR A 243 -9.04 8.50 -13.30
C THR A 243 -8.35 9.83 -13.60
N GLN A 244 -7.61 9.91 -14.72
CA GLN A 244 -6.92 11.14 -15.15
C GLN A 244 -7.93 12.28 -15.44
N GLU A 245 -9.04 11.99 -16.13
CA GLU A 245 -10.10 12.94 -16.38
C GLU A 245 -10.66 13.52 -15.08
N LYS A 246 -11.03 12.69 -14.12
CA LYS A 246 -11.53 13.11 -12.81
C LYS A 246 -10.55 13.98 -12.02
N ILE A 247 -9.25 13.69 -12.07
CA ILE A 247 -8.22 14.53 -11.44
C ILE A 247 -8.26 15.95 -12.03
N LEU A 248 -8.35 16.06 -13.37
CA LEU A 248 -8.36 17.35 -14.06
C LEU A 248 -9.67 18.11 -13.81
N GLU A 249 -10.82 17.42 -13.85
CA GLU A 249 -12.12 18.01 -13.53
C GLU A 249 -12.22 18.53 -12.09
N ALA A 250 -11.56 17.84 -11.15
CA ALA A 250 -11.47 18.28 -9.75
C ALA A 250 -10.55 19.50 -9.55
N GLY A 251 -9.87 19.99 -10.60
CA GLY A 251 -8.91 21.09 -10.49
C GLY A 251 -7.64 20.74 -9.72
N LEU A 252 -7.33 19.45 -9.61
CA LEU A 252 -6.10 18.96 -9.03
C LEU A 252 -4.91 19.17 -9.99
N PRO A 253 -3.66 19.22 -9.49
CA PRO A 253 -2.49 19.43 -10.35
C PRO A 253 -2.38 18.42 -11.49
N GLN A 254 -2.24 18.89 -12.72
CA GLN A 254 -2.14 18.06 -13.94
C GLN A 254 -1.05 16.97 -13.81
N ARG A 255 0.06 17.26 -13.14
CA ARG A 255 1.15 16.31 -12.89
C ARG A 255 0.68 15.03 -12.18
N LEU A 256 -0.39 15.12 -11.36
CA LEU A 256 -0.95 13.95 -10.68
C LEU A 256 -1.66 13.01 -11.65
N ALA A 257 -2.31 13.54 -12.69
CA ALA A 257 -2.91 12.74 -13.75
C ALA A 257 -1.84 12.12 -14.67
N GLU A 258 -0.84 12.91 -15.08
CA GLU A 258 0.22 12.48 -16.01
C GLU A 258 1.03 11.30 -15.45
N ARG A 259 1.43 11.38 -14.17
CA ARG A 259 2.29 10.38 -13.55
C ARG A 259 1.66 8.99 -13.42
N LEU A 260 0.33 8.89 -13.37
CA LEU A 260 -0.36 7.59 -13.31
C LEU A 260 -0.03 6.72 -14.53
N GLY A 261 0.08 7.34 -15.72
CA GLY A 261 0.36 6.61 -16.95
C GLY A 261 1.79 6.08 -17.04
N SER A 262 2.72 6.65 -16.28
CA SER A 262 4.12 6.23 -16.25
C SER A 262 4.45 5.35 -15.04
N GLY A 263 3.54 5.19 -14.09
CA GLY A 263 3.83 4.49 -12.84
C GLY A 263 4.96 5.16 -12.04
N SER A 264 4.98 6.52 -11.92
CA SER A 264 6.12 7.27 -11.39
C SER A 264 5.76 8.26 -10.26
#